data_c360294e0150633d97321b47a90c9b7b
#
_entry.id   c360294e0150633d97321b47a90c9b7b
#
_cell.length_a   1.000
_cell.length_b   1.000
_cell.length_c   1.000
_cell.angle_alpha   90.00
_cell.angle_beta   90.00
_cell.angle_gamma   90.00
#
_symmetry.space_group_name_H-M   'P 1'
#
loop_
_entity.id
_entity.type
_entity.pdbx_description
1 polymer ?
#
loop_
_entity_poly.entity_id
_entity_poly.type
_entity_poly.pdbx_seq_one_letter_code
_entity_poly.pdbx_strand_id
1 'polypeptide(L)'
;MPEFELDEALLSVPTFQAERARAQGLGARSLNEFKKEHSWQLPESQFPHKYSVDLAAMEGVGGAHALDKHVGKTDEQLLQRLRDEQKQSGKYGIPGASTYADIESAQRYTQYCLRDNTAEIDEWLNEDPPNPTKEIETKSIPVQGPLVGDAVTGRGSAVGDDGRPSEVSDTKGVAIRLLHKPDLNPPYIVFSSMPK
;
A
#
# COMPACT_ATOMS: atom_id res chain seq x y z
N MET A 1 20.88 -30.69 4.93
CA MET A 1 20.22 -29.41 4.58
C MET A 1 18.80 -29.76 4.24
N PRO A 2 17.80 -29.31 5.00
CA PRO A 2 16.43 -29.50 4.55
C PRO A 2 16.25 -28.63 3.32
N GLU A 3 15.93 -29.28 2.18
CA GLU A 3 15.33 -28.61 1.05
C GLU A 3 14.11 -27.90 1.59
N PHE A 4 14.08 -26.60 1.47
CA PHE A 4 12.85 -25.84 1.55
C PHE A 4 12.02 -26.32 0.36
N GLU A 5 11.16 -27.30 0.58
CA GLU A 5 9.94 -27.43 -0.20
C GLU A 5 9.23 -26.10 -0.07
N LEU A 6 9.46 -25.22 -1.01
CA LEU A 6 8.63 -24.06 -1.24
C LEU A 6 7.24 -24.63 -1.52
N ASP A 7 6.47 -24.56 -0.49
CA ASP A 7 5.17 -25.14 -0.32
C ASP A 7 4.36 -25.09 -1.62
N GLU A 8 3.91 -26.24 -2.08
CA GLU A 8 2.80 -26.33 -3.02
C GLU A 8 1.60 -25.47 -2.57
N ALA A 9 1.48 -25.16 -1.30
CA ALA A 9 0.54 -24.22 -0.75
C ALA A 9 0.73 -22.78 -1.29
N LEU A 10 1.95 -22.35 -1.59
CA LEU A 10 2.21 -21.05 -2.26
C LEU A 10 1.86 -21.08 -3.75
N LEU A 11 1.88 -22.27 -4.36
CA LEU A 11 1.46 -22.46 -5.76
C LEU A 11 -0.05 -22.65 -5.89
N SER A 12 -0.75 -23.03 -4.82
CA SER A 12 -2.22 -23.16 -4.77
C SER A 12 -2.93 -21.86 -4.36
N VAL A 13 -2.21 -20.86 -3.90
CA VAL A 13 -2.76 -19.51 -3.75
C VAL A 13 -3.22 -19.07 -5.13
N PRO A 14 -4.49 -18.68 -5.32
CA PRO A 14 -4.96 -18.09 -6.57
C PRO A 14 -3.93 -17.07 -6.96
N THR A 15 -3.32 -17.27 -8.10
CA THR A 15 -2.14 -16.53 -8.53
C THR A 15 -2.38 -15.06 -8.23
N PHE A 16 -1.36 -14.36 -7.79
CA PHE A 16 -1.37 -12.90 -7.62
C PHE A 16 -2.16 -12.17 -8.71
N GLN A 17 -2.28 -12.77 -9.89
CA GLN A 17 -3.10 -12.29 -11.00
C GLN A 17 -4.60 -12.28 -10.71
N ALA A 18 -5.14 -13.28 -10.02
CA ALA A 18 -6.57 -13.31 -9.68
C ALA A 18 -6.90 -12.26 -8.59
N GLU A 19 -6.01 -12.08 -7.62
CA GLU A 19 -6.17 -11.05 -6.61
C GLU A 19 -5.93 -9.65 -7.17
N ARG A 20 -4.98 -9.52 -8.09
CA ARG A 20 -4.78 -8.31 -8.89
C ARG A 20 -6.04 -7.93 -9.67
N ALA A 21 -6.66 -8.90 -10.36
CA ALA A 21 -7.89 -8.66 -11.11
C ALA A 21 -9.03 -8.22 -10.20
N ARG A 22 -9.12 -8.79 -8.99
CA ARG A 22 -10.13 -8.37 -7.99
C ARG A 22 -9.84 -6.98 -7.45
N ALA A 23 -8.59 -6.67 -7.11
CA ALA A 23 -8.18 -5.33 -6.70
C ALA A 23 -8.37 -4.29 -7.81
N GLN A 24 -8.31 -4.71 -9.07
CA GLN A 24 -8.44 -3.84 -10.25
C GLN A 24 -9.88 -3.63 -10.74
N GLY A 25 -10.91 -4.00 -10.00
CA GLY A 25 -12.27 -3.69 -10.36
C GLY A 25 -13.30 -4.80 -10.24
N LEU A 26 -12.89 -5.99 -9.82
CA LEU A 26 -13.84 -7.08 -9.54
C LEU A 26 -14.31 -7.10 -8.07
N GLY A 27 -14.01 -6.05 -7.32
CA GLY A 27 -14.31 -5.91 -5.90
C GLY A 27 -13.21 -6.53 -5.02
N ALA A 28 -12.43 -5.67 -4.35
CA ALA A 28 -11.56 -6.12 -3.28
C ALA A 28 -12.41 -6.76 -2.18
N ARG A 29 -12.07 -7.99 -1.81
CA ARG A 29 -12.68 -8.64 -0.64
C ARG A 29 -11.93 -8.21 0.61
N SER A 30 -12.54 -8.33 1.77
CA SER A 30 -11.88 -8.02 3.03
C SER A 30 -10.65 -8.91 3.25
N LEU A 31 -9.69 -8.40 3.99
CA LEU A 31 -8.50 -9.17 4.36
C LEU A 31 -8.87 -10.45 5.14
N ASN A 32 -9.94 -10.41 5.92
CA ASN A 32 -10.43 -11.58 6.67
C ASN A 32 -10.97 -12.67 5.74
N GLU A 33 -11.67 -12.30 4.68
CA GLU A 33 -12.14 -13.24 3.66
C GLU A 33 -10.95 -13.81 2.89
N PHE A 34 -9.99 -12.97 2.53
CA PHE A 34 -8.75 -13.41 1.90
C PHE A 34 -7.99 -14.41 2.76
N LYS A 35 -7.75 -14.11 4.04
CA LYS A 35 -7.11 -15.00 5.00
C LYS A 35 -7.86 -16.33 5.14
N LYS A 36 -9.19 -16.29 5.21
CA LYS A 36 -10.03 -17.49 5.32
C LYS A 36 -9.88 -18.40 4.11
N GLU A 37 -9.86 -17.83 2.89
CA GLU A 37 -9.73 -18.61 1.66
C GLU A 37 -8.33 -19.21 1.46
N HIS A 38 -7.30 -18.54 1.98
CA HIS A 38 -5.91 -18.94 1.73
C HIS A 38 -5.20 -19.47 2.99
N SER A 39 -5.92 -19.69 4.09
CA SER A 39 -5.34 -20.09 5.37
C SER A 39 -4.21 -19.18 5.86
N TRP A 40 -4.20 -17.94 5.39
CA TRP A 40 -3.18 -16.95 5.75
C TRP A 40 -3.44 -16.44 7.17
N GLN A 41 -2.54 -16.73 8.05
CA GLN A 41 -2.44 -16.04 9.32
C GLN A 41 -1.22 -15.13 9.25
N LEU A 42 -1.45 -13.84 9.04
CA LEU A 42 -0.44 -12.85 9.45
C LEU A 42 -0.32 -13.00 10.96
N PRO A 43 0.84 -13.41 11.49
CA PRO A 43 0.98 -13.54 12.93
C PRO A 43 0.64 -12.18 13.56
N GLU A 44 -0.39 -12.13 14.41
CA GLU A 44 -0.76 -10.91 15.15
C GLU A 44 0.44 -10.32 15.89
N SER A 45 1.37 -11.18 16.30
CA SER A 45 2.63 -10.79 16.93
C SER A 45 3.55 -9.94 16.02
N GLN A 46 3.39 -9.99 14.70
CA GLN A 46 4.18 -9.16 13.80
C GLN A 46 3.64 -7.73 13.69
N PHE A 47 2.37 -7.50 14.07
CA PHE A 47 1.74 -6.19 13.98
C PHE A 47 0.93 -5.83 15.23
N PRO A 48 1.47 -6.06 16.47
CA PRO A 48 0.78 -5.62 17.66
C PRO A 48 0.89 -4.11 17.73
N HIS A 49 -0.13 -3.38 17.31
CA HIS A 49 -0.12 -1.95 17.51
C HIS A 49 -1.53 -1.35 17.52
N LYS A 50 -1.56 -0.14 18.01
CA LYS A 50 -2.77 0.65 18.27
C LYS A 50 -3.63 0.87 17.01
N TYR A 51 -3.02 0.94 15.85
CA TYR A 51 -3.66 1.33 14.59
C TYR A 51 -3.62 0.21 13.53
N SER A 52 -4.25 -0.92 13.82
CA SER A 52 -4.45 -1.97 12.83
C SER A 52 -5.49 -1.57 11.79
N VAL A 53 -5.22 -1.85 10.53
CA VAL A 53 -6.14 -1.57 9.42
C VAL A 53 -6.34 -2.80 8.54
N ASP A 54 -7.47 -2.86 7.88
CA ASP A 54 -7.80 -3.81 6.82
C ASP A 54 -8.03 -3.00 5.53
N LEU A 55 -7.03 -2.97 4.65
CA LEU A 55 -7.09 -2.18 3.43
C LEU A 55 -8.23 -2.63 2.51
N ALA A 56 -8.52 -3.93 2.47
CA ALA A 56 -9.60 -4.44 1.64
C ALA A 56 -10.98 -4.02 2.15
N ALA A 57 -11.15 -3.98 3.47
CA ALA A 57 -12.38 -3.46 4.08
C ALA A 57 -12.54 -1.94 3.93
N MET A 58 -11.43 -1.21 3.80
CA MET A 58 -11.44 0.25 3.63
C MET A 58 -11.60 0.67 2.17
N GLU A 59 -11.32 -0.21 1.20
CA GLU A 59 -11.38 0.12 -0.22
C GLU A 59 -12.77 0.63 -0.63
N GLY A 60 -12.82 1.78 -1.30
CA GLY A 60 -14.05 2.46 -1.70
C GLY A 60 -14.73 3.29 -0.61
N VAL A 61 -14.40 3.09 0.68
CA VAL A 61 -14.98 3.86 1.78
C VAL A 61 -14.49 5.31 1.71
N GLY A 62 -15.40 6.26 1.56
CA GLY A 62 -15.05 7.69 1.48
C GLY A 62 -14.14 8.03 0.29
N GLY A 63 -14.09 7.17 -0.74
CA GLY A 63 -13.21 7.32 -1.90
C GLY A 63 -11.81 6.74 -1.73
N ALA A 64 -11.57 5.95 -0.67
CA ALA A 64 -10.32 5.21 -0.49
C ALA A 64 -10.02 4.31 -1.70
N HIS A 65 -8.77 4.27 -2.12
CA HIS A 65 -8.35 3.60 -3.37
C HIS A 65 -6.92 3.03 -3.28
N ALA A 66 -6.55 2.55 -2.09
CA ALA A 66 -5.23 1.99 -1.87
C ALA A 66 -4.97 0.75 -2.74
N LEU A 67 -5.97 -0.10 -2.90
CA LEU A 67 -5.85 -1.32 -3.70
C LEU A 67 -6.08 -1.06 -5.18
N ASP A 68 -7.18 -0.38 -5.54
CA ASP A 68 -7.53 -0.13 -6.93
C ASP A 68 -6.40 0.57 -7.70
N LYS A 69 -5.78 1.58 -7.12
CA LYS A 69 -4.76 2.38 -7.81
C LYS A 69 -3.32 1.92 -7.61
N HIS A 70 -3.05 1.16 -6.54
CA HIS A 70 -1.67 0.90 -6.10
C HIS A 70 -1.34 -0.56 -5.88
N VAL A 71 -2.14 -1.51 -6.39
CA VAL A 71 -1.83 -2.93 -6.30
C VAL A 71 -1.83 -3.59 -7.67
N GLY A 72 -0.76 -4.33 -7.96
CA GLY A 72 -0.67 -5.21 -9.11
C GLY A 72 -0.69 -4.53 -10.48
N LYS A 73 -0.29 -3.28 -10.58
CA LYS A 73 -0.17 -2.57 -11.85
C LYS A 73 1.10 -2.99 -12.59
N THR A 74 1.02 -3.06 -13.93
CA THR A 74 2.21 -3.25 -14.76
C THR A 74 2.95 -1.91 -14.95
N ASP A 75 4.20 -1.99 -15.39
CA ASP A 75 5.01 -0.81 -15.69
C ASP A 75 4.32 0.09 -16.73
N GLU A 76 3.72 -0.52 -17.75
CA GLU A 76 2.97 0.20 -18.80
C GLU A 76 1.75 0.92 -18.20
N GLN A 77 1.03 0.28 -17.26
CA GLN A 77 -0.11 0.89 -16.59
C GLN A 77 0.30 2.08 -15.71
N LEU A 78 1.46 1.98 -15.02
CA LEU A 78 1.99 3.10 -14.24
C LEU A 78 2.34 4.29 -15.14
N LEU A 79 3.06 4.06 -16.23
CA LEU A 79 3.41 5.10 -17.19
C LEU A 79 2.17 5.65 -17.91
N GLN A 80 1.17 4.80 -18.21
CA GLN A 80 -0.09 5.24 -18.80
C GLN A 80 -0.85 6.15 -17.84
N ARG A 81 -0.93 5.79 -16.56
CA ARG A 81 -1.57 6.63 -15.53
C ARG A 81 -0.92 8.01 -15.45
N LEU A 82 0.42 8.10 -15.53
CA LEU A 82 1.09 9.40 -15.57
C LEU A 82 0.68 10.21 -16.80
N ARG A 83 0.59 9.58 -17.98
CA ARG A 83 0.14 10.26 -19.22
C ARG A 83 -1.30 10.75 -19.11
N ASP A 84 -2.21 9.93 -18.56
CA ASP A 84 -3.64 10.24 -18.42
C ASP A 84 -3.86 11.43 -17.46
N GLU A 85 -2.98 11.59 -16.47
CA GLU A 85 -3.01 12.72 -15.53
C GLU A 85 -2.24 13.96 -16.03
N GLN A 86 -1.72 13.92 -17.27
CA GLN A 86 -1.03 15.06 -17.83
C GLN A 86 -2.02 16.17 -18.22
N LYS A 87 -1.80 17.36 -17.70
CA LYS A 87 -2.62 18.55 -18.02
C LYS A 87 -2.30 19.06 -19.41
N GLN A 88 -3.21 19.85 -20.00
CA GLN A 88 -3.00 20.53 -21.29
C GLN A 88 -1.73 21.39 -21.31
N SER A 89 -1.27 21.88 -20.16
CA SER A 89 0.00 22.62 -20.02
C SER A 89 1.25 21.76 -20.15
N GLY A 90 1.11 20.44 -20.33
CA GLY A 90 2.21 19.49 -20.35
C GLY A 90 2.69 19.06 -18.95
N LYS A 91 2.21 19.69 -17.88
CA LYS A 91 2.54 19.29 -16.50
C LYS A 91 1.75 18.05 -16.07
N TYR A 92 2.39 17.15 -15.36
CA TYR A 92 1.72 15.99 -14.75
C TYR A 92 0.88 16.44 -13.56
N GLY A 93 -0.31 15.87 -13.42
CA GLY A 93 -1.25 16.16 -12.32
C GLY A 93 -0.88 15.44 -11.03
N ILE A 94 -0.07 14.38 -11.14
CA ILE A 94 0.46 13.59 -10.03
C ILE A 94 1.99 13.53 -10.10
N PRO A 95 2.68 13.48 -8.94
CA PRO A 95 4.15 13.48 -8.90
C PRO A 95 4.77 12.13 -9.23
N GLY A 96 3.97 11.07 -9.31
CA GLY A 96 4.44 9.72 -9.60
C GLY A 96 3.30 8.71 -9.61
N ALA A 97 3.60 7.52 -10.07
CA ALA A 97 2.71 6.36 -10.01
C ALA A 97 3.50 5.14 -9.55
N SER A 98 2.95 4.38 -8.61
CA SER A 98 3.62 3.21 -8.05
C SER A 98 2.63 2.12 -7.69
N THR A 99 3.15 0.90 -7.49
CA THR A 99 2.36 -0.29 -7.22
C THR A 99 3.05 -1.25 -6.27
N TYR A 100 2.31 -1.78 -5.31
CA TYR A 100 2.67 -3.01 -4.61
C TYR A 100 2.53 -4.22 -5.54
N ALA A 101 3.26 -5.28 -5.26
CA ALA A 101 3.15 -6.51 -6.01
C ALA A 101 1.76 -7.15 -5.88
N ASP A 102 1.19 -7.12 -4.66
CA ASP A 102 -0.04 -7.79 -4.28
C ASP A 102 -0.68 -7.15 -3.04
N ILE A 103 -1.89 -7.61 -2.69
CA ILE A 103 -2.66 -7.12 -1.55
C ILE A 103 -1.92 -7.36 -0.23
N GLU A 104 -1.25 -8.49 -0.11
CA GLU A 104 -0.51 -8.83 1.11
C GLU A 104 0.65 -7.87 1.35
N SER A 105 1.43 -7.60 0.31
CA SER A 105 2.51 -6.60 0.37
C SER A 105 1.96 -5.21 0.71
N ALA A 106 0.86 -4.80 0.08
CA ALA A 106 0.19 -3.55 0.39
C ALA A 106 -0.21 -3.48 1.86
N GLN A 107 -0.88 -4.51 2.37
CA GLN A 107 -1.30 -4.59 3.77
C GLN A 107 -0.10 -4.55 4.73
N ARG A 108 0.92 -5.37 4.47
CA ARG A 108 2.12 -5.48 5.32
C ARG A 108 2.86 -4.16 5.42
N TYR A 109 3.16 -3.54 4.30
CA TYR A 109 3.96 -2.33 4.27
C TYR A 109 3.17 -1.10 4.74
N THR A 110 1.87 -1.03 4.47
CA THR A 110 0.99 -0.02 5.06
C THR A 110 0.99 -0.12 6.58
N GLN A 111 0.83 -1.34 7.09
CA GLN A 111 0.80 -1.60 8.53
C GLN A 111 2.14 -1.24 9.20
N TYR A 112 3.26 -1.52 8.53
CA TYR A 112 4.58 -1.11 9.00
C TYR A 112 4.68 0.43 9.09
N CYS A 113 4.28 1.14 8.04
CA CYS A 113 4.32 2.59 8.00
C CYS A 113 3.44 3.23 9.08
N LEU A 114 2.23 2.71 9.34
CA LEU A 114 1.36 3.17 10.42
C LEU A 114 2.03 2.99 11.80
N ARG A 115 2.68 1.86 12.01
CA ARG A 115 3.40 1.58 13.26
C ARG A 115 4.59 2.52 13.46
N ASP A 116 5.37 2.71 12.41
CA ASP A 116 6.56 3.56 12.41
C ASP A 116 6.21 5.03 12.72
N ASN A 117 5.01 5.46 12.31
CA ASN A 117 4.51 6.83 12.48
C ASN A 117 3.44 6.96 13.58
N THR A 118 3.37 6.04 14.55
CA THR A 118 2.33 6.04 15.59
C THR A 118 2.27 7.36 16.36
N ALA A 119 3.41 7.93 16.73
CA ALA A 119 3.47 9.20 17.47
C ALA A 119 2.90 10.37 16.67
N GLU A 120 3.21 10.43 15.37
CA GLU A 120 2.70 11.46 14.47
C GLU A 120 1.19 11.34 14.22
N ILE A 121 0.68 10.10 14.17
CA ILE A 121 -0.76 9.84 14.08
C ILE A 121 -1.46 10.25 15.37
N ASP A 122 -0.87 9.94 16.53
CA ASP A 122 -1.42 10.34 17.84
C ASP A 122 -1.49 11.85 17.98
N GLU A 123 -0.43 12.57 17.58
CA GLU A 123 -0.41 14.03 17.59
C GLU A 123 -1.53 14.59 16.70
N TRP A 124 -1.64 14.12 15.47
CA TRP A 124 -2.69 14.55 14.55
C TRP A 124 -4.10 14.31 15.09
N LEU A 125 -4.36 13.14 15.66
CA LEU A 125 -5.70 12.82 16.19
C LEU A 125 -6.05 13.60 17.46
N ASN A 126 -5.05 14.19 18.15
CA ASN A 126 -5.24 15.04 19.32
C ASN A 126 -5.37 16.53 18.98
N GLU A 127 -5.23 16.93 17.71
CA GLU A 127 -5.53 18.28 17.27
C GLU A 127 -7.02 18.59 17.50
N ASP A 128 -7.39 19.84 17.78
CA ASP A 128 -8.77 20.26 17.98
C ASP A 128 -9.14 21.50 17.13
N PRO A 129 -9.87 21.35 16.00
CA PRO A 129 -10.21 20.07 15.35
C PRO A 129 -9.01 19.46 14.61
N PRO A 130 -8.96 18.13 14.45
CA PRO A 130 -7.96 17.50 13.64
C PRO A 130 -8.02 17.95 12.18
N ASN A 131 -6.86 18.07 11.54
CA ASN A 131 -6.82 18.27 10.10
C ASN A 131 -7.60 17.12 9.40
N PRO A 132 -8.46 17.39 8.41
CA PRO A 132 -9.24 16.34 7.75
C PRO A 132 -8.38 15.28 7.05
N THR A 133 -7.11 15.57 6.73
CA THR A 133 -6.19 14.62 6.13
C THR A 133 -4.82 14.69 6.78
N LYS A 134 -4.13 13.56 6.84
CA LYS A 134 -2.74 13.43 7.27
C LYS A 134 -1.96 12.62 6.28
N GLU A 135 -0.79 13.09 5.90
CA GLU A 135 0.20 12.33 5.13
C GLU A 135 1.31 11.86 6.07
N ILE A 136 1.67 10.60 5.98
CA ILE A 136 2.78 9.98 6.70
C ILE A 136 3.63 9.17 5.73
N GLU A 137 4.90 9.03 6.04
CA GLU A 137 5.86 8.37 5.17
C GLU A 137 6.90 7.59 5.98
N THR A 138 7.24 6.40 5.50
CA THR A 138 8.45 5.68 5.91
C THR A 138 9.35 5.53 4.68
N LYS A 139 10.55 6.11 4.73
CA LYS A 139 11.46 6.21 3.56
C LYS A 139 12.07 4.88 3.14
N SER A 140 12.31 3.99 4.09
CA SER A 140 12.81 2.65 3.82
C SER A 140 12.33 1.69 4.90
N ILE A 141 12.08 0.45 4.50
CA ILE A 141 11.65 -0.62 5.40
C ILE A 141 12.79 -1.65 5.46
N PRO A 142 13.39 -1.90 6.63
CA PRO A 142 14.47 -2.86 6.74
C PRO A 142 13.98 -4.29 6.44
N VAL A 143 14.83 -5.07 5.77
CA VAL A 143 14.58 -6.50 5.59
C VAL A 143 14.61 -7.18 6.95
N GLN A 144 13.62 -8.01 7.23
CA GLN A 144 13.59 -8.79 8.46
C GLN A 144 14.36 -10.11 8.27
N GLY A 145 15.27 -10.41 9.19
CA GLY A 145 16.06 -11.63 9.15
C GLY A 145 17.57 -11.39 9.04
N PRO A 146 18.34 -12.39 8.63
CA PRO A 146 19.81 -12.29 8.55
C PRO A 146 20.30 -11.45 7.37
N LEU A 147 19.44 -11.05 6.45
CA LEU A 147 19.77 -10.19 5.33
C LEU A 147 19.84 -8.73 5.79
N VAL A 148 20.86 -8.02 5.33
CA VAL A 148 21.04 -6.59 5.61
C VAL A 148 20.60 -5.80 4.37
N GLY A 149 19.76 -4.79 4.58
CA GLY A 149 19.32 -3.90 3.52
C GLY A 149 17.84 -3.48 3.68
N ASP A 150 17.34 -2.78 2.66
CA ASP A 150 15.96 -2.34 2.62
C ASP A 150 15.11 -3.28 1.78
N ALA A 151 13.89 -3.52 2.22
CA ALA A 151 12.91 -4.29 1.47
C ALA A 151 12.50 -3.53 0.20
N VAL A 152 12.33 -4.25 -0.89
CA VAL A 152 11.64 -3.72 -2.06
C VAL A 152 10.14 -3.72 -1.74
N THR A 153 9.58 -2.52 -1.58
CA THR A 153 8.16 -2.35 -1.23
C THR A 153 7.25 -2.46 -2.43
N GLY A 154 7.77 -2.15 -3.61
CA GLY A 154 7.03 -2.19 -4.86
C GLY A 154 7.85 -1.64 -6.02
N ARG A 155 7.16 -1.12 -7.03
CA ARG A 155 7.75 -0.47 -8.19
C ARG A 155 7.06 0.84 -8.49
N GLY A 156 7.78 1.80 -9.07
CA GLY A 156 7.21 3.10 -9.39
C GLY A 156 8.03 3.93 -10.36
N SER A 157 7.39 4.96 -10.89
CA SER A 157 7.97 6.03 -11.68
C SER A 157 7.60 7.37 -11.05
N ALA A 158 8.57 8.24 -10.88
CA ALA A 158 8.37 9.59 -10.36
C ALA A 158 8.58 10.63 -11.48
N VAL A 159 7.89 11.75 -11.40
CA VAL A 159 8.14 12.89 -12.27
C VAL A 159 9.30 13.69 -11.69
N GLY A 160 10.40 13.75 -12.43
CA GLY A 160 11.59 14.49 -12.03
C GLY A 160 11.43 16.01 -12.13
N ASP A 161 12.45 16.74 -11.68
CA ASP A 161 12.49 18.21 -11.76
C ASP A 161 12.49 18.72 -13.19
N ASP A 162 12.92 17.90 -14.14
CA ASP A 162 12.84 18.17 -15.59
C ASP A 162 11.40 18.01 -16.15
N GLY A 163 10.44 17.64 -15.31
CA GLY A 163 9.05 17.42 -15.67
C GLY A 163 8.80 16.14 -16.47
N ARG A 164 9.71 15.17 -16.43
CA ARG A 164 9.58 13.90 -17.15
C ARG A 164 9.45 12.73 -16.15
N PRO A 165 8.66 11.70 -16.50
CA PRO A 165 8.66 10.47 -15.72
C PRO A 165 10.01 9.76 -15.82
N SER A 166 10.49 9.23 -14.69
CA SER A 166 11.62 8.31 -14.66
C SER A 166 11.24 6.96 -15.27
N GLU A 167 12.23 6.13 -15.56
CA GLU A 167 11.98 4.71 -15.77
C GLU A 167 11.36 4.10 -14.51
N VAL A 168 10.53 3.06 -14.70
CA VAL A 168 9.93 2.33 -13.56
C VAL A 168 11.03 1.53 -12.88
N SER A 169 11.19 1.75 -11.58
CA SER A 169 12.22 1.13 -10.76
C SER A 169 11.66 0.63 -9.43
N ASP A 170 12.45 -0.14 -8.71
CA ASP A 170 12.10 -0.63 -7.38
C ASP A 170 12.02 0.53 -6.38
N THR A 171 11.04 0.44 -5.49
CA THR A 171 10.81 1.36 -4.39
C THR A 171 11.14 0.71 -3.05
N LYS A 172 11.46 1.50 -2.02
CA LYS A 172 11.86 1.00 -0.70
C LYS A 172 11.04 1.57 0.45
N GLY A 173 10.36 2.67 0.20
CA GLY A 173 9.52 3.38 1.16
C GLY A 173 8.03 3.15 0.94
N VAL A 174 7.24 3.76 1.80
CA VAL A 174 5.77 3.79 1.73
C VAL A 174 5.29 5.17 2.10
N ALA A 175 4.34 5.69 1.34
CA ALA A 175 3.61 6.90 1.68
C ALA A 175 2.12 6.59 1.83
N ILE A 176 1.51 7.13 2.87
CA ILE A 176 0.11 6.92 3.21
C ILE A 176 -0.58 8.27 3.36
N ARG A 177 -1.78 8.38 2.82
CA ARG A 177 -2.70 9.46 3.15
C ARG A 177 -3.84 8.89 3.99
N LEU A 178 -4.02 9.46 5.18
CA LEU A 178 -5.11 9.18 6.08
C LEU A 178 -6.22 10.22 5.91
N LEU A 179 -7.47 9.82 6.08
CA LEU A 179 -8.63 10.70 6.11
C LEU A 179 -9.34 10.54 7.45
N HIS A 180 -9.46 11.64 8.20
CA HIS A 180 -10.13 11.64 9.51
C HIS A 180 -11.59 11.24 9.39
N LYS A 181 -12.03 10.30 10.24
CA LYS A 181 -13.38 9.75 10.33
C LYS A 181 -13.71 9.50 11.79
N PRO A 182 -14.24 10.51 12.51
CA PRO A 182 -14.42 10.45 13.97
C PRO A 182 -15.33 9.32 14.44
N ASP A 183 -16.22 8.83 13.58
CA ASP A 183 -17.16 7.76 13.91
C ASP A 183 -16.57 6.35 13.80
N LEU A 184 -15.29 6.23 13.38
CA LEU A 184 -14.61 4.95 13.22
C LEU A 184 -13.66 4.67 14.39
N ASN A 185 -13.22 3.42 14.50
CA ASN A 185 -12.16 3.00 15.41
C ASN A 185 -11.16 2.08 14.65
N PRO A 186 -9.94 2.54 14.35
CA PRO A 186 -9.39 3.88 14.62
C PRO A 186 -10.17 4.99 13.87
N PRO A 187 -10.11 6.27 14.34
CA PRO A 187 -10.94 7.38 13.81
C PRO A 187 -10.39 7.92 12.48
N TYR A 188 -9.99 7.05 11.58
CA TYR A 188 -9.56 7.37 10.23
C TYR A 188 -9.69 6.17 9.29
N ILE A 189 -9.58 6.45 8.01
CA ILE A 189 -9.37 5.45 6.96
C ILE A 189 -8.04 5.71 6.25
N VAL A 190 -7.43 4.66 5.73
CA VAL A 190 -6.33 4.75 4.77
C VAL A 190 -6.92 5.11 3.41
N PHE A 191 -6.85 6.40 3.07
CA PHE A 191 -7.40 6.93 1.82
C PHE A 191 -6.59 6.44 0.61
N SER A 192 -5.27 6.48 0.73
CA SER A 192 -4.35 5.85 -0.22
C SER A 192 -3.10 5.36 0.49
N SER A 193 -2.51 4.31 -0.04
CA SER A 193 -1.20 3.79 0.35
C SER A 193 -0.44 3.39 -0.90
N MET A 194 0.81 3.82 -1.00
CA MET A 194 1.61 3.59 -2.18
C MET A 194 3.09 3.36 -1.84
N PRO A 195 3.78 2.47 -2.56
CA PRO A 195 5.24 2.36 -2.49
C PRO A 195 5.90 3.65 -2.98
N LYS A 196 7.05 3.99 -2.36
CA LYS A 196 7.78 5.23 -2.68
C LYS A 196 9.29 5.02 -2.71
#